data_15589984669350fc84acefe553ca98bc
#
_entry.id   15589984669350fc84acefe553ca98bc
#
_cell.length_a   1.000
_cell.length_b   1.000
_cell.length_c   1.000
_cell.angle_alpha   90.00
_cell.angle_beta   90.00
_cell.angle_gamma   90.00
#
_symmetry.space_group_name_H-M   'P 1'
#
loop_
_entity.id
_entity.type
_entity.pdbx_description
1 polymer ?
#
loop_
_entity_poly.entity_id
_entity_poly.type
_entity_poly.pdbx_seq_one_letter_code
_entity_poly.pdbx_strand_id
1 'polypeptide(L)'
;ATGQLLFHLMDKIASLPRQTIEMLLTFSDNLLFETELVIRDAIRGQNLGLSKEYVTLEESGIVLRRPLTYKAERKLSQDFDTNIALLDLESRPKQKEFAEAVIRELDNTDISMIQAQTGIGKTYGYLLPLLAQSDVDKVVVAVPTKLLQNQIMNQEAKALSAVFNINFHSLKGPQNYIKLDAFYQTLLRQDSNRLVNRYKMQLLVWLTETETGDLDEIRQKQRYMAYFDEIKHDGKLEADSLFAEYDFWQQSYQKAQEARVVVTNHAYLLTRMEDDHDFVRGKTLVIDEGQKMVLALEQFSRHQVNLTVLLQHIHRILDSGSQSLLQQRLLENLQFEVSHLIQEHQQFPQKQYNRQQLDRLLQTISELEGESDLMEMLSPLKTPLYSHFWLETDYYQEHRVTYLKASRQELLELSAYLPSAQKVIIVSATIDVGPDVDVADLLGLDQVRKVSLPMDTLPNQAIWIDQSMPMIGIASEE
;
A
#
# COMPACT_ATOMS: atom_id res chain seq x y z
N ALA A 1 31.45 9.18 22.28
CA ALA A 1 30.25 8.92 21.49
C ALA A 1 30.14 9.85 20.26
N THR A 2 30.12 11.19 20.43
CA THR A 2 29.92 12.16 19.34
C THR A 2 31.02 12.12 18.28
N GLY A 3 32.29 12.01 18.67
CA GLY A 3 33.43 11.91 17.72
C GLY A 3 33.40 10.63 16.90
N GLN A 4 33.04 9.49 17.50
CA GLN A 4 32.91 8.20 16.78
C GLN A 4 31.77 8.26 15.75
N LEU A 5 30.64 8.90 16.07
CA LEU A 5 29.55 9.11 15.15
C LEU A 5 29.98 9.95 13.94
N LEU A 6 30.74 11.03 14.18
CA LEU A 6 31.25 11.88 13.10
C LEU A 6 32.18 11.09 12.15
N PHE A 7 33.13 10.32 12.68
CA PHE A 7 34.00 9.48 11.84
C PHE A 7 33.20 8.46 11.04
N HIS A 8 32.20 7.81 11.66
CA HIS A 8 31.33 6.88 10.95
C HIS A 8 30.54 7.55 9.81
N LEU A 9 30.06 8.77 10.02
CA LEU A 9 29.37 9.54 8.97
C LEU A 9 30.34 9.94 7.84
N MET A 10 31.57 10.33 8.17
CA MET A 10 32.61 10.64 7.18
C MET A 10 32.96 9.41 6.35
N ASP A 11 33.13 8.25 6.98
CA ASP A 11 33.39 6.99 6.30
C ASP A 11 32.23 6.60 5.39
N LYS A 12 30.99 6.81 5.85
CA LYS A 12 29.79 6.56 5.04
C LYS A 12 29.72 7.48 3.81
N ILE A 13 30.02 8.76 3.95
CA ILE A 13 30.10 9.71 2.82
C ILE A 13 31.20 9.27 1.86
N ALA A 14 32.38 8.90 2.36
CA ALA A 14 33.51 8.46 1.53
C ALA A 14 33.22 7.14 0.78
N SER A 15 32.30 6.32 1.28
CA SER A 15 31.88 5.05 0.63
C SER A 15 30.83 5.23 -0.46
N LEU A 16 30.23 6.40 -0.59
CA LEU A 16 29.22 6.68 -1.63
C LEU A 16 29.89 6.67 -3.03
N PRO A 17 29.15 6.27 -4.07
CA PRO A 17 29.61 6.39 -5.45
C PRO A 17 29.96 7.84 -5.81
N ARG A 18 31.01 8.02 -6.61
CA ARG A 18 31.52 9.34 -6.98
C ARG A 18 30.43 10.21 -7.60
N GLN A 19 29.64 9.67 -8.53
CA GLN A 19 28.56 10.39 -9.19
C GLN A 19 27.50 10.87 -8.18
N THR A 20 27.18 10.04 -7.18
CA THR A 20 26.29 10.45 -6.09
C THR A 20 26.86 11.65 -5.33
N ILE A 21 28.17 11.64 -4.98
CA ILE A 21 28.80 12.76 -4.28
C ILE A 21 28.81 14.02 -5.14
N GLU A 22 29.11 13.89 -6.45
CA GLU A 22 29.07 15.00 -7.41
C GLU A 22 27.66 15.61 -7.49
N MET A 23 26.62 14.78 -7.54
CA MET A 23 25.22 15.23 -7.47
C MET A 23 24.88 15.91 -6.15
N LEU A 24 25.34 15.40 -5.02
CA LEU A 24 25.14 16.03 -3.71
C LEU A 24 25.75 17.43 -3.65
N LEU A 25 26.91 17.65 -4.28
CA LEU A 25 27.55 18.97 -4.32
C LEU A 25 26.75 20.01 -5.09
N THR A 26 25.88 19.63 -6.05
CA THR A 26 25.01 20.57 -6.75
C THR A 26 23.95 21.21 -5.83
N PHE A 27 23.64 20.56 -4.70
CA PHE A 27 22.68 21.02 -3.69
C PHE A 27 23.34 21.41 -2.36
N SER A 28 24.69 21.44 -2.29
CA SER A 28 25.46 21.61 -1.04
C SER A 28 25.26 22.96 -0.36
N ASP A 29 24.94 24.02 -1.12
CA ASP A 29 24.62 25.34 -0.60
C ASP A 29 23.45 25.35 0.41
N ASN A 30 22.66 24.28 0.42
CA ASN A 30 21.54 24.11 1.34
C ASN A 30 21.96 23.47 2.68
N LEU A 31 23.22 23.08 2.82
CA LEU A 31 23.79 22.54 4.06
C LEU A 31 24.24 23.65 5.00
N LEU A 32 24.29 23.33 6.30
CA LEU A 32 24.75 24.24 7.35
C LEU A 32 26.15 23.85 7.79
N PHE A 33 26.85 24.79 8.45
CA PHE A 33 28.11 24.55 9.13
C PHE A 33 29.22 23.98 8.23
N GLU A 34 29.35 24.52 7.01
CA GLU A 34 30.40 24.13 6.07
C GLU A 34 30.47 22.63 5.76
N THR A 35 29.35 21.92 5.92
CA THR A 35 29.24 20.48 5.65
C THR A 35 29.60 20.14 4.18
N GLU A 36 29.46 21.11 3.27
CA GLU A 36 29.94 21.02 1.89
C GLU A 36 31.42 20.63 1.81
N LEU A 37 32.28 21.17 2.68
CA LEU A 37 33.71 20.88 2.68
C LEU A 37 33.99 19.41 2.96
N VAL A 38 33.22 18.82 3.89
CA VAL A 38 33.33 17.38 4.20
C VAL A 38 32.98 16.53 2.99
N ILE A 39 31.90 16.90 2.26
CA ILE A 39 31.49 16.17 1.05
C ILE A 39 32.54 16.34 -0.06
N ARG A 40 33.08 17.53 -0.22
CA ARG A 40 34.11 17.86 -1.22
C ARG A 40 35.42 17.13 -0.94
N ASP A 41 35.83 16.97 0.32
CA ASP A 41 37.02 16.23 0.69
C ASP A 41 36.88 14.72 0.45
N ALA A 42 35.66 14.19 0.58
CA ALA A 42 35.38 12.80 0.30
C ALA A 42 35.71 12.41 -1.15
N ILE A 43 35.49 13.29 -2.13
CA ILE A 43 35.85 13.03 -3.54
C ILE A 43 37.35 12.87 -3.71
N ARG A 44 38.17 13.65 -2.99
CA ARG A 44 39.66 13.64 -3.15
C ARG A 44 40.30 12.32 -2.77
N GLY A 45 39.62 11.57 -1.88
CA GLY A 45 40.14 10.29 -1.39
C GLY A 45 39.62 9.04 -2.14
N GLN A 46 38.78 9.18 -3.12
CA GLN A 46 38.13 8.04 -3.79
C GLN A 46 38.95 7.43 -4.91
N ASN A 47 38.96 6.09 -4.96
CA ASN A 47 39.40 5.32 -6.12
C ASN A 47 38.35 5.42 -7.25
N LEU A 48 38.81 5.60 -8.47
CA LEU A 48 37.96 5.83 -9.69
C LEU A 48 37.14 4.61 -10.16
N GLY A 49 37.12 3.50 -9.42
CA GLY A 49 36.39 2.28 -9.81
C GLY A 49 35.00 2.24 -9.23
N LEU A 50 33.97 2.15 -10.08
CA LEU A 50 32.62 1.79 -9.65
C LEU A 50 32.64 0.39 -9.01
N SER A 51 32.17 0.30 -7.77
CA SER A 51 31.88 -0.99 -7.15
C SER A 51 30.86 -1.76 -7.99
N LYS A 52 31.04 -3.08 -8.12
CA LYS A 52 30.07 -3.96 -8.81
C LYS A 52 28.67 -3.95 -8.20
N GLU A 53 28.51 -3.32 -7.05
CA GLU A 53 27.23 -3.21 -6.31
C GLU A 53 26.33 -2.13 -6.83
N TYR A 54 26.81 -1.25 -7.73
CA TYR A 54 26.06 -0.10 -8.23
C TYR A 54 25.88 -0.13 -9.75
N VAL A 55 24.84 0.55 -10.20
CA VAL A 55 24.59 0.90 -11.60
C VAL A 55 24.49 2.41 -11.69
N THR A 56 25.27 3.03 -12.56
CA THR A 56 25.13 4.45 -12.88
C THR A 56 24.26 4.60 -14.11
N LEU A 57 23.26 5.43 -14.01
CA LEU A 57 22.43 5.84 -15.14
C LEU A 57 23.12 7.07 -15.78
N GLU A 58 23.99 6.81 -16.78
CA GLU A 58 25.00 7.77 -17.28
C GLU A 58 24.41 9.13 -17.67
N GLU A 59 23.25 9.16 -18.31
CA GLU A 59 22.62 10.41 -18.76
C GLU A 59 22.08 11.26 -17.61
N SER A 60 21.67 10.66 -16.51
CA SER A 60 21.08 11.36 -15.35
C SER A 60 22.05 11.59 -14.19
N GLY A 61 23.14 10.84 -14.13
CA GLY A 61 24.05 10.81 -12.99
C GLY A 61 23.49 10.13 -11.74
N ILE A 62 22.27 9.58 -11.79
CA ILE A 62 21.67 8.83 -10.69
C ILE A 62 22.37 7.47 -10.58
N VAL A 63 22.69 7.08 -9.35
CA VAL A 63 23.29 5.78 -9.05
C VAL A 63 22.29 4.95 -8.25
N LEU A 64 22.07 3.73 -8.71
CA LEU A 64 21.19 2.76 -8.06
C LEU A 64 22.00 1.58 -7.52
N ARG A 65 21.51 0.97 -6.45
CA ARG A 65 22.01 -0.31 -5.97
C ARG A 65 21.58 -1.42 -6.93
N ARG A 66 22.51 -2.34 -7.25
CA ARG A 66 22.16 -3.54 -8.01
C ARG A 66 21.31 -4.47 -7.17
N PRO A 67 20.29 -5.12 -7.76
CA PRO A 67 19.52 -6.14 -7.07
C PRO A 67 20.43 -7.25 -6.54
N LEU A 68 20.14 -7.72 -5.33
CA LEU A 68 20.83 -8.87 -4.76
C LEU A 68 20.43 -10.15 -5.50
N THR A 69 21.39 -11.04 -5.72
CA THR A 69 21.11 -12.40 -6.19
C THR A 69 20.69 -13.27 -5.01
N TYR A 70 19.55 -13.92 -5.11
CA TYR A 70 19.06 -14.81 -4.06
C TYR A 70 19.86 -16.12 -4.04
N LYS A 71 20.13 -16.60 -2.84
CA LYS A 71 20.70 -17.93 -2.63
C LYS A 71 19.61 -18.99 -2.77
N ALA A 72 19.97 -20.22 -3.10
CA ALA A 72 19.04 -21.33 -3.13
C ALA A 72 18.37 -21.52 -1.75
N GLU A 73 17.09 -21.77 -1.75
CA GLU A 73 16.31 -22.02 -0.53
C GLU A 73 16.84 -23.25 0.22
N ARG A 74 16.79 -23.17 1.54
CA ARG A 74 17.03 -24.31 2.42
C ARG A 74 15.69 -24.95 2.75
N LYS A 75 15.63 -26.27 2.65
CA LYS A 75 14.41 -27.02 2.97
C LYS A 75 14.07 -26.89 4.47
N LEU A 76 12.82 -26.51 4.76
CA LEU A 76 12.30 -26.49 6.11
C LEU A 76 12.00 -27.92 6.58
N SER A 77 12.06 -28.15 7.90
CA SER A 77 11.59 -29.37 8.53
C SER A 77 10.07 -29.45 8.48
N GLN A 78 9.54 -30.68 8.41
CA GLN A 78 8.09 -30.89 8.62
C GLN A 78 7.68 -30.68 10.09
N ASP A 79 8.63 -30.78 11.01
CA ASP A 79 8.41 -30.50 12.43
C ASP A 79 8.49 -28.99 12.71
N PHE A 80 7.39 -28.43 13.20
CA PHE A 80 7.27 -27.00 13.52
C PHE A 80 8.28 -26.54 14.56
N ASP A 81 8.47 -27.33 15.64
CA ASP A 81 9.36 -26.95 16.73
C ASP A 81 10.82 -26.89 16.29
N THR A 82 11.23 -27.77 15.38
CA THR A 82 12.56 -27.74 14.78
C THR A 82 12.81 -26.41 14.03
N ASN A 83 11.81 -25.94 13.26
CA ASN A 83 11.96 -24.68 12.52
C ASN A 83 11.97 -23.47 13.46
N ILE A 84 11.15 -23.46 14.50
CA ILE A 84 11.14 -22.41 15.53
C ILE A 84 12.48 -22.34 16.27
N ALA A 85 13.06 -23.50 16.62
CA ALA A 85 14.39 -23.57 17.26
C ALA A 85 15.51 -23.02 16.36
N LEU A 86 15.46 -23.28 15.03
CA LEU A 86 16.42 -22.74 14.07
C LEU A 86 16.33 -21.21 13.94
N LEU A 87 15.19 -20.61 14.25
CA LEU A 87 14.99 -19.17 14.30
C LEU A 87 15.38 -18.54 15.64
N ASP A 88 15.92 -19.34 16.58
CA ASP A 88 16.26 -18.92 17.95
C ASP A 88 15.04 -18.36 18.72
N LEU A 89 13.87 -18.98 18.47
CA LEU A 89 12.61 -18.64 19.12
C LEU A 89 12.12 -19.77 20.03
N GLU A 90 11.32 -19.41 21.04
CA GLU A 90 10.68 -20.37 21.91
C GLU A 90 9.38 -20.91 21.30
N SER A 91 9.22 -22.22 21.32
CA SER A 91 7.97 -22.86 20.90
C SER A 91 6.85 -22.55 21.89
N ARG A 92 5.66 -22.20 21.35
CA ARG A 92 4.45 -21.93 22.13
C ARG A 92 3.39 -22.96 21.78
N PRO A 93 2.81 -23.67 22.73
CA PRO A 93 1.86 -24.76 22.47
C PRO A 93 0.69 -24.34 21.56
N LYS A 94 0.11 -23.17 21.79
CA LYS A 94 -1.01 -22.65 20.97
C LYS A 94 -0.58 -22.29 19.54
N GLN A 95 0.64 -21.78 19.35
CA GLN A 95 1.19 -21.50 18.03
C GLN A 95 1.39 -22.80 17.26
N LYS A 96 1.85 -23.86 17.92
CA LYS A 96 2.00 -25.19 17.32
C LYS A 96 0.64 -25.79 16.95
N GLU A 97 -0.35 -25.72 17.85
CA GLU A 97 -1.71 -26.16 17.57
C GLU A 97 -2.32 -25.45 16.36
N PHE A 98 -2.09 -24.13 16.25
CA PHE A 98 -2.49 -23.34 15.09
C PHE A 98 -1.77 -23.79 13.81
N ALA A 99 -0.45 -24.00 13.86
CA ALA A 99 0.33 -24.51 12.73
C ALA A 99 -0.17 -25.90 12.26
N GLU A 100 -0.49 -26.78 13.17
CA GLU A 100 -1.08 -28.10 12.88
C GLU A 100 -2.48 -27.96 12.26
N ALA A 101 -3.28 -27.00 12.69
CA ALA A 101 -4.57 -26.71 12.07
C ALA A 101 -4.39 -26.22 10.62
N VAL A 102 -3.43 -25.33 10.35
CA VAL A 102 -3.10 -24.89 8.98
C VAL A 102 -2.74 -26.08 8.09
N ILE A 103 -1.90 -27.01 8.56
CA ILE A 103 -1.53 -28.21 7.79
C ILE A 103 -2.75 -29.07 7.47
N ARG A 104 -3.61 -29.36 8.49
CA ARG A 104 -4.82 -30.18 8.29
C ARG A 104 -5.77 -29.57 7.25
N GLU A 105 -5.82 -28.25 7.16
CA GLU A 105 -6.69 -27.57 6.22
C GLU A 105 -6.12 -27.53 4.78
N LEU A 106 -4.85 -27.83 4.55
CA LEU A 106 -4.28 -27.90 3.19
C LEU A 106 -4.85 -29.06 2.37
N ASP A 107 -5.18 -30.18 3.01
CA ASP A 107 -5.76 -31.34 2.31
C ASP A 107 -7.21 -31.12 1.86
N ASN A 108 -7.82 -30.02 2.30
CA ASN A 108 -9.19 -29.67 1.98
C ASN A 108 -9.24 -28.69 0.80
N THR A 109 -10.13 -28.92 -0.14
CA THR A 109 -10.33 -28.05 -1.32
C THR A 109 -11.11 -26.78 -1.02
N ASP A 110 -11.89 -26.77 0.08
CA ASP A 110 -12.71 -25.63 0.46
C ASP A 110 -11.86 -24.47 1.00
N ILE A 111 -12.43 -23.27 0.98
CA ILE A 111 -11.86 -22.13 1.71
C ILE A 111 -11.88 -22.45 3.19
N SER A 112 -10.75 -22.29 3.87
CA SER A 112 -10.65 -22.57 5.30
C SER A 112 -10.56 -21.25 6.09
N MET A 113 -11.40 -21.09 7.11
CA MET A 113 -11.36 -19.97 8.04
C MET A 113 -10.96 -20.48 9.42
N ILE A 114 -9.80 -20.06 9.90
CA ILE A 114 -9.23 -20.50 11.15
C ILE A 114 -9.32 -19.37 12.17
N GLN A 115 -10.07 -19.61 13.26
CA GLN A 115 -10.13 -18.69 14.38
C GLN A 115 -8.93 -18.90 15.29
N ALA A 116 -8.13 -17.85 15.45
CA ALA A 116 -6.92 -17.88 16.25
C ALA A 116 -6.76 -16.58 17.06
N GLN A 117 -6.57 -16.70 18.35
CA GLN A 117 -6.42 -15.58 19.28
C GLN A 117 -5.27 -14.65 18.86
N THR A 118 -5.40 -13.35 19.15
CA THR A 118 -4.31 -12.39 18.96
C THR A 118 -3.13 -12.70 19.87
N GLY A 119 -1.91 -12.48 19.39
CA GLY A 119 -0.69 -12.67 20.18
C GLY A 119 -0.11 -14.09 20.23
N ILE A 120 -0.75 -15.08 19.62
CA ILE A 120 -0.21 -16.47 19.57
C ILE A 120 0.99 -16.63 18.63
N GLY A 121 1.31 -15.63 17.81
CA GLY A 121 2.37 -15.72 16.80
C GLY A 121 1.87 -16.29 15.47
N LYS A 122 0.69 -15.85 15.00
CA LYS A 122 0.02 -16.33 13.78
C LYS A 122 0.92 -16.36 12.57
N THR A 123 1.77 -15.32 12.37
CA THR A 123 2.61 -15.18 11.17
C THR A 123 3.56 -16.35 10.97
N TYR A 124 4.35 -16.72 11.97
CA TYR A 124 5.16 -17.95 11.93
C TYR A 124 4.29 -19.20 11.92
N GLY A 125 3.15 -19.17 12.61
CA GLY A 125 2.21 -20.28 12.71
C GLY A 125 1.62 -20.69 11.36
N TYR A 126 1.45 -19.79 10.38
CA TYR A 126 1.03 -20.17 9.03
C TYR A 126 2.20 -20.21 8.03
N LEU A 127 3.21 -19.36 8.14
CA LEU A 127 4.32 -19.38 7.18
C LEU A 127 5.16 -20.67 7.26
N LEU A 128 5.59 -21.07 8.47
CA LEU A 128 6.46 -22.23 8.61
C LEU A 128 5.84 -23.52 8.09
N PRO A 129 4.59 -23.88 8.46
CA PRO A 129 3.98 -25.10 7.95
C PRO A 129 3.74 -25.02 6.42
N LEU A 130 3.32 -23.88 5.87
CA LEU A 130 3.11 -23.74 4.43
C LEU A 130 4.41 -23.88 3.65
N LEU A 131 5.48 -23.26 4.11
CA LEU A 131 6.79 -23.30 3.44
C LEU A 131 7.50 -24.67 3.57
N ALA A 132 7.11 -25.47 4.56
CA ALA A 132 7.61 -26.83 4.71
C ALA A 132 6.97 -27.82 3.72
N GLN A 133 5.78 -27.53 3.16
CA GLN A 133 5.09 -28.41 2.21
C GLN A 133 5.71 -28.33 0.81
N SER A 134 5.88 -29.49 0.17
CA SER A 134 6.46 -29.58 -1.16
C SER A 134 5.48 -29.25 -2.29
N ASP A 135 4.20 -29.32 -2.03
CA ASP A 135 3.10 -29.01 -2.95
C ASP A 135 2.65 -27.55 -2.90
N VAL A 136 3.11 -26.78 -1.90
CA VAL A 136 2.92 -25.35 -1.82
C VAL A 136 4.09 -24.64 -2.49
N ASP A 137 3.91 -24.20 -3.75
CA ASP A 137 4.97 -23.54 -4.51
C ASP A 137 5.12 -22.07 -4.12
N LYS A 138 4.04 -21.32 -4.04
CA LYS A 138 4.03 -19.88 -3.72
C LYS A 138 2.95 -19.53 -2.73
N VAL A 139 3.28 -18.59 -1.84
CA VAL A 139 2.35 -18.06 -0.82
C VAL A 139 2.13 -16.58 -1.02
N VAL A 140 0.87 -16.14 -1.04
CA VAL A 140 0.49 -14.73 -0.97
C VAL A 140 -0.11 -14.48 0.40
N VAL A 141 0.45 -13.54 1.15
CA VAL A 141 -0.04 -13.13 2.47
C VAL A 141 -0.63 -11.72 2.35
N ALA A 142 -1.92 -11.60 2.63
CA ALA A 142 -2.62 -10.32 2.68
C ALA A 142 -2.91 -9.92 4.12
N VAL A 143 -2.46 -8.73 4.51
CA VAL A 143 -2.65 -8.17 5.86
C VAL A 143 -3.47 -6.88 5.81
N PRO A 144 -4.08 -6.43 6.92
CA PRO A 144 -4.99 -5.28 6.90
C PRO A 144 -4.36 -3.97 6.43
N THR A 145 -3.10 -3.70 6.80
CA THR A 145 -2.49 -2.38 6.62
C THR A 145 -1.06 -2.47 6.11
N LYS A 146 -0.59 -1.40 5.46
CA LYS A 146 0.82 -1.25 5.08
C LYS A 146 1.78 -1.33 6.28
N LEU A 147 1.34 -0.88 7.47
CA LEU A 147 2.15 -0.94 8.68
C LEU A 147 2.44 -2.40 9.07
N LEU A 148 1.43 -3.25 9.08
CA LEU A 148 1.59 -4.69 9.35
C LEU A 148 2.38 -5.38 8.23
N GLN A 149 2.16 -5.00 6.97
CA GLN A 149 2.96 -5.46 5.85
C GLN A 149 4.45 -5.16 6.05
N ASN A 150 4.79 -3.92 6.41
CA ASN A 150 6.16 -3.51 6.70
C ASN A 150 6.72 -4.22 7.95
N GLN A 151 5.89 -4.49 8.95
CA GLN A 151 6.30 -5.24 10.15
C GLN A 151 6.71 -6.66 9.76
N ILE A 152 5.89 -7.40 9.03
CA ILE A 152 6.23 -8.76 8.56
C ILE A 152 7.53 -8.74 7.75
N MET A 153 7.68 -7.80 6.83
CA MET A 153 8.89 -7.70 6.02
C MET A 153 10.15 -7.40 6.85
N ASN A 154 10.02 -6.58 7.89
CA ASN A 154 11.15 -6.17 8.72
C ASN A 154 11.51 -7.17 9.84
N GLN A 155 10.63 -8.04 10.22
CA GLN A 155 10.79 -9.01 11.31
C GLN A 155 10.81 -10.45 10.78
N GLU A 156 9.65 -11.02 10.50
CA GLU A 156 9.52 -12.43 10.15
C GLU A 156 10.20 -12.78 8.82
N ALA A 157 9.99 -11.96 7.78
CA ALA A 157 10.59 -12.20 6.48
C ALA A 157 12.13 -12.13 6.55
N LYS A 158 12.69 -11.15 7.27
CA LYS A 158 14.15 -11.07 7.47
C LYS A 158 14.71 -12.29 8.20
N ALA A 159 14.03 -12.74 9.25
CA ALA A 159 14.47 -13.92 10.01
C ALA A 159 14.41 -15.18 9.14
N LEU A 160 13.30 -15.40 8.43
CA LEU A 160 13.14 -16.56 7.54
C LEU A 160 14.11 -16.52 6.35
N SER A 161 14.36 -15.35 5.77
CA SER A 161 15.34 -15.18 4.69
C SER A 161 16.77 -15.44 5.19
N ALA A 162 17.12 -15.01 6.40
CA ALA A 162 18.45 -15.21 6.96
C ALA A 162 18.76 -16.70 7.25
N VAL A 163 17.77 -17.44 7.75
CA VAL A 163 17.94 -18.86 8.16
C VAL A 163 17.73 -19.83 7.00
N PHE A 164 16.65 -19.61 6.22
CA PHE A 164 16.20 -20.55 5.20
C PHE A 164 16.43 -20.08 3.76
N ASN A 165 16.97 -18.88 3.55
CA ASN A 165 17.14 -18.24 2.24
C ASN A 165 15.83 -18.08 1.45
N ILE A 166 14.70 -17.91 2.13
CA ILE A 166 13.40 -17.75 1.48
C ILE A 166 13.32 -16.34 0.88
N ASN A 167 12.89 -16.28 -0.37
CA ASN A 167 12.67 -15.03 -1.08
C ASN A 167 11.30 -14.45 -0.74
N PHE A 168 11.28 -13.32 -0.02
CA PHE A 168 10.09 -12.53 0.29
C PHE A 168 10.04 -11.28 -0.57
N HIS A 169 8.87 -10.92 -1.02
CA HIS A 169 8.65 -9.63 -1.69
C HIS A 169 7.42 -8.91 -1.13
N SER A 170 7.58 -7.59 -0.89
CA SER A 170 6.49 -6.71 -0.46
C SER A 170 5.88 -6.04 -1.68
N LEU A 171 4.64 -6.37 -2.00
CA LEU A 171 3.94 -5.82 -3.16
C LEU A 171 2.94 -4.74 -2.71
N LYS A 172 3.15 -3.50 -3.20
CA LYS A 172 2.35 -2.31 -2.88
C LYS A 172 1.85 -1.64 -4.16
N GLY A 173 0.89 -0.72 -4.02
CA GLY A 173 0.42 0.10 -5.13
C GLY A 173 1.50 1.10 -5.62
N PRO A 174 1.40 1.57 -6.88
CA PRO A 174 2.41 2.41 -7.52
C PRO A 174 2.77 3.65 -6.69
N GLN A 175 1.81 4.31 -6.08
CA GLN A 175 2.02 5.53 -5.27
C GLN A 175 2.94 5.34 -4.04
N ASN A 176 3.38 4.10 -3.75
CA ASN A 176 4.36 3.85 -2.70
C ASN A 176 5.81 3.87 -3.22
N TYR A 177 6.01 3.83 -4.52
CA TYR A 177 7.34 3.79 -5.14
C TYR A 177 7.74 5.16 -5.68
N ILE A 178 9.05 5.41 -5.72
CA ILE A 178 9.59 6.58 -6.40
C ILE A 178 9.48 6.40 -7.92
N LYS A 179 9.00 7.43 -8.65
CA LYS A 179 9.09 7.54 -10.11
C LYS A 179 10.39 8.24 -10.45
N LEU A 180 11.36 7.50 -11.01
CA LEU A 180 12.69 8.05 -11.31
C LEU A 180 12.65 9.20 -12.31
N ASP A 181 11.76 9.16 -13.31
CA ASP A 181 11.57 10.27 -14.25
C ASP A 181 11.13 11.55 -13.52
N ALA A 182 10.12 11.47 -12.67
CA ALA A 182 9.64 12.60 -11.90
C ALA A 182 10.70 13.13 -10.94
N PHE A 183 11.41 12.24 -10.26
CA PHE A 183 12.52 12.62 -9.40
C PHE A 183 13.64 13.32 -10.17
N TYR A 184 14.04 12.79 -11.33
CA TYR A 184 15.05 13.39 -12.19
C TYR A 184 14.66 14.81 -12.62
N GLN A 185 13.40 15.04 -13.02
CA GLN A 185 12.93 16.38 -13.35
C GLN A 185 13.11 17.35 -12.16
N THR A 186 12.93 16.89 -10.93
CA THR A 186 13.19 17.73 -9.75
C THR A 186 14.68 18.04 -9.56
N LEU A 187 15.60 17.15 -9.98
CA LEU A 187 17.05 17.38 -9.88
C LEU A 187 17.55 18.45 -10.87
N LEU A 188 16.86 18.66 -12.00
CA LEU A 188 17.22 19.65 -13.00
C LEU A 188 16.94 21.09 -12.55
N ARG A 189 16.23 21.27 -11.44
CA ARG A 189 15.92 22.60 -10.89
C ARG A 189 16.42 22.74 -9.45
N GLN A 190 16.76 23.97 -9.06
CA GLN A 190 16.95 24.31 -7.65
C GLN A 190 15.67 24.87 -7.07
N ASP A 191 15.20 24.28 -5.97
CA ASP A 191 14.03 24.77 -5.27
C ASP A 191 14.42 25.89 -4.30
N SER A 192 13.56 26.90 -4.15
CA SER A 192 13.73 27.96 -3.15
C SER A 192 13.61 27.42 -1.71
N ASN A 193 12.94 26.29 -1.55
CA ASN A 193 12.78 25.62 -0.26
C ASN A 193 14.00 24.72 0.03
N ARG A 194 14.81 25.12 1.00
CA ARG A 194 15.99 24.35 1.45
C ARG A 194 15.66 22.92 1.89
N LEU A 195 14.46 22.71 2.44
CA LEU A 195 14.03 21.38 2.88
C LEU A 195 13.86 20.43 1.69
N VAL A 196 13.31 20.90 0.59
CA VAL A 196 13.17 20.11 -0.66
C VAL A 196 14.54 19.71 -1.18
N ASN A 197 15.49 20.66 -1.29
CA ASN A 197 16.84 20.35 -1.75
C ASN A 197 17.55 19.34 -0.84
N ARG A 198 17.31 19.37 0.49
CA ARG A 198 17.80 18.34 1.40
C ARG A 198 17.16 16.98 1.17
N TYR A 199 15.86 16.93 0.85
CA TYR A 199 15.21 15.67 0.46
C TYR A 199 15.78 15.11 -0.84
N LYS A 200 16.09 15.96 -1.84
CA LYS A 200 16.81 15.51 -3.04
C LYS A 200 18.13 14.84 -2.71
N MET A 201 18.93 15.47 -1.83
CA MET A 201 20.20 14.88 -1.37
C MET A 201 19.98 13.56 -0.63
N GLN A 202 18.99 13.51 0.27
CA GLN A 202 18.65 12.29 1.00
C GLN A 202 18.23 11.16 0.07
N LEU A 203 17.41 11.46 -0.95
CA LEU A 203 16.96 10.48 -1.94
C LEU A 203 18.10 9.98 -2.82
N LEU A 204 19.04 10.85 -3.23
CA LEU A 204 20.24 10.43 -3.97
C LEU A 204 21.09 9.42 -3.19
N VAL A 205 21.26 9.63 -1.88
CA VAL A 205 21.96 8.66 -1.01
C VAL A 205 21.11 7.40 -0.84
N TRP A 206 19.83 7.55 -0.56
CA TRP A 206 18.92 6.43 -0.34
C TRP A 206 18.81 5.51 -1.57
N LEU A 207 18.84 6.04 -2.79
CA LEU A 207 18.84 5.26 -4.02
C LEU A 207 20.07 4.33 -4.17
N THR A 208 21.19 4.66 -3.49
CA THR A 208 22.35 3.78 -3.42
C THR A 208 22.20 2.66 -2.36
N GLU A 209 21.14 2.69 -1.55
CA GLU A 209 20.92 1.74 -0.46
C GLU A 209 19.63 0.93 -0.65
N THR A 210 18.59 1.52 -1.23
CA THR A 210 17.29 0.85 -1.40
C THR A 210 17.35 -0.26 -2.47
N GLU A 211 16.64 -1.33 -2.19
CA GLU A 211 16.38 -2.43 -3.13
C GLU A 211 14.96 -2.41 -3.69
N THR A 212 14.09 -1.63 -3.05
CA THR A 212 12.66 -1.64 -3.31
C THR A 212 12.17 -0.37 -3.98
N GLY A 213 12.82 0.78 -3.75
CA GLY A 213 12.32 2.09 -4.15
C GLY A 213 11.07 2.54 -3.39
N ASP A 214 10.74 1.89 -2.27
CA ASP A 214 9.56 2.18 -1.47
C ASP A 214 9.76 3.46 -0.64
N LEU A 215 8.99 4.50 -0.93
CA LEU A 215 9.04 5.79 -0.24
C LEU A 215 8.68 5.70 1.25
N ASP A 216 8.08 4.59 1.72
CA ASP A 216 7.85 4.37 3.15
C ASP A 216 9.15 4.11 3.93
N GLU A 217 10.25 3.80 3.27
CA GLU A 217 11.58 3.73 3.87
C GLU A 217 12.11 5.11 4.31
N ILE A 218 11.59 6.20 3.70
CA ILE A 218 12.03 7.56 4.00
C ILE A 218 11.36 8.07 5.27
N ARG A 219 12.18 8.34 6.29
CA ARG A 219 11.72 8.92 7.56
C ARG A 219 11.36 10.40 7.39
N GLN A 220 10.33 10.84 8.14
CA GLN A 220 9.92 12.26 8.24
C GLN A 220 9.41 12.87 6.91
N LYS A 221 9.01 12.05 5.92
CA LYS A 221 8.42 12.54 4.67
C LYS A 221 7.19 13.44 4.90
N GLN A 222 6.49 13.27 6.04
CA GLN A 222 5.33 14.07 6.42
C GLN A 222 5.60 15.57 6.54
N ARG A 223 6.87 15.97 6.71
CA ARG A 223 7.24 17.39 6.81
C ARG A 223 7.04 18.18 5.53
N TYR A 224 7.03 17.48 4.37
CA TYR A 224 6.78 18.11 3.08
C TYR A 224 6.18 17.12 2.09
N MET A 225 4.93 16.72 2.35
CA MET A 225 4.22 15.72 1.55
C MET A 225 4.10 16.13 0.08
N ALA A 226 3.89 17.42 -0.22
CA ALA A 226 3.76 17.92 -1.59
C ALA A 226 4.94 17.53 -2.50
N TYR A 227 6.16 17.49 -1.97
CA TYR A 227 7.31 17.06 -2.74
C TYR A 227 7.28 15.55 -3.02
N PHE A 228 6.89 14.75 -2.01
CA PHE A 228 6.75 13.30 -2.19
C PHE A 228 5.58 12.95 -3.10
N ASP A 229 4.51 13.75 -3.11
CA ASP A 229 3.40 13.61 -4.06
C ASP A 229 3.83 13.88 -5.50
N GLU A 230 4.82 14.76 -5.71
CA GLU A 230 5.39 15.06 -7.03
C GLU A 230 6.24 13.90 -7.58
N ILE A 231 6.98 13.21 -6.72
CA ILE A 231 7.93 12.17 -7.13
C ILE A 231 7.42 10.73 -6.97
N LYS A 232 6.23 10.53 -6.39
CA LYS A 232 5.62 9.21 -6.31
C LYS A 232 5.19 8.70 -7.67
N HIS A 233 5.21 7.38 -7.85
CA HIS A 233 4.82 6.75 -9.09
C HIS A 233 3.30 6.86 -9.33
N ASP A 234 2.91 7.24 -10.52
CA ASP A 234 1.52 7.45 -10.95
C ASP A 234 0.88 6.20 -11.59
N GLY A 235 1.62 5.08 -11.66
CA GLY A 235 1.16 3.84 -12.31
C GLY A 235 1.31 3.85 -13.84
N LYS A 236 1.98 4.86 -14.41
CA LYS A 236 2.21 4.96 -15.85
C LYS A 236 3.70 4.94 -16.15
N LEU A 237 4.08 4.18 -17.16
CA LEU A 237 5.44 4.18 -17.71
C LEU A 237 5.44 5.05 -18.98
N GLU A 238 6.38 5.96 -19.08
CA GLU A 238 6.58 6.74 -20.28
C GLU A 238 7.34 5.89 -21.30
N ALA A 239 6.88 5.90 -22.55
CA ALA A 239 7.48 5.06 -23.61
C ALA A 239 8.96 5.38 -23.88
N ASP A 240 9.37 6.63 -23.64
CA ASP A 240 10.71 7.13 -23.87
C ASP A 240 11.50 7.35 -22.55
N SER A 241 11.08 6.72 -21.46
CA SER A 241 11.75 6.86 -20.16
C SER A 241 13.18 6.32 -20.20
N LEU A 242 14.15 7.13 -19.77
CA LEU A 242 15.54 6.70 -19.53
C LEU A 242 15.66 5.67 -18.41
N PHE A 243 14.62 5.57 -17.59
CA PHE A 243 14.60 4.74 -16.38
C PHE A 243 13.72 3.49 -16.50
N ALA A 244 13.14 3.19 -17.68
CA ALA A 244 12.18 2.11 -17.87
C ALA A 244 12.68 0.75 -17.35
N GLU A 245 13.96 0.41 -17.59
CA GLU A 245 14.56 -0.84 -17.11
C GLU A 245 14.79 -0.86 -15.58
N TYR A 246 14.85 0.32 -14.95
CA TYR A 246 15.15 0.50 -13.53
C TYR A 246 13.95 0.98 -12.73
N ASP A 247 12.77 1.02 -13.34
CA ASP A 247 11.55 1.42 -12.66
C ASP A 247 11.21 0.46 -11.53
N PHE A 248 11.19 0.99 -10.29
CA PHE A 248 11.02 0.19 -9.09
C PHE A 248 9.63 -0.44 -9.00
N TRP A 249 8.59 0.25 -9.46
CA TRP A 249 7.24 -0.31 -9.44
C TRP A 249 7.11 -1.47 -10.41
N GLN A 250 7.61 -1.34 -11.65
CA GLN A 250 7.60 -2.41 -12.63
C GLN A 250 8.45 -3.60 -12.18
N GLN A 251 9.65 -3.34 -11.66
CA GLN A 251 10.51 -4.39 -11.11
C GLN A 251 9.85 -5.11 -9.92
N SER A 252 9.02 -4.41 -9.14
CA SER A 252 8.27 -5.00 -8.02
C SER A 252 7.35 -6.12 -8.49
N TYR A 253 6.71 -6.01 -9.65
CA TYR A 253 5.89 -7.09 -10.22
C TYR A 253 6.72 -8.30 -10.62
N GLN A 254 7.87 -8.08 -11.27
CA GLN A 254 8.78 -9.16 -11.66
C GLN A 254 9.29 -9.90 -10.41
N LYS A 255 9.75 -9.16 -9.41
CA LYS A 255 10.20 -9.72 -8.13
C LYS A 255 9.08 -10.50 -7.42
N ALA A 256 7.83 -10.03 -7.47
CA ALA A 256 6.69 -10.74 -6.90
C ALA A 256 6.41 -12.07 -7.62
N GLN A 257 6.67 -12.14 -8.93
CA GLN A 257 6.54 -13.40 -9.67
C GLN A 257 7.64 -14.41 -9.31
N GLU A 258 8.83 -13.95 -8.96
CA GLU A 258 9.96 -14.79 -8.58
C GLU A 258 9.95 -15.16 -7.08
N ALA A 259 9.29 -14.38 -6.25
CA ALA A 259 9.26 -14.57 -4.81
C ALA A 259 8.53 -15.85 -4.40
N ARG A 260 9.05 -16.51 -3.37
CA ARG A 260 8.40 -17.65 -2.69
C ARG A 260 7.21 -17.18 -1.87
N VAL A 261 7.34 -16.00 -1.23
CA VAL A 261 6.27 -15.36 -0.44
C VAL A 261 6.10 -13.92 -0.88
N VAL A 262 4.88 -13.57 -1.26
CA VAL A 262 4.48 -12.20 -1.55
C VAL A 262 3.64 -11.69 -0.38
N VAL A 263 4.03 -10.57 0.21
CA VAL A 263 3.25 -9.91 1.27
C VAL A 263 2.61 -8.65 0.70
N THR A 264 1.31 -8.51 0.88
CA THR A 264 0.54 -7.34 0.41
C THR A 264 -0.48 -6.91 1.47
N ASN A 265 -1.16 -5.80 1.27
CA ASN A 265 -2.28 -5.42 2.13
C ASN A 265 -3.64 -5.71 1.46
N HIS A 266 -4.71 -5.80 2.27
CA HIS A 266 -6.05 -6.16 1.80
C HIS A 266 -6.52 -5.28 0.63
N ALA A 267 -6.37 -3.97 0.74
CA ALA A 267 -6.83 -3.05 -0.31
C ALA A 267 -6.07 -3.28 -1.63
N TYR A 268 -4.75 -3.47 -1.56
CA TYR A 268 -3.96 -3.69 -2.77
C TYR A 268 -4.13 -5.10 -3.34
N LEU A 269 -4.39 -6.12 -2.49
CA LEU A 269 -4.79 -7.44 -2.97
C LEU A 269 -6.04 -7.36 -3.85
N LEU A 270 -7.09 -6.64 -3.41
CA LEU A 270 -8.32 -6.45 -4.17
C LEU A 270 -8.04 -5.74 -5.50
N THR A 271 -7.26 -4.67 -5.49
CA THR A 271 -6.84 -3.96 -6.71
C THR A 271 -6.13 -4.90 -7.67
N ARG A 272 -5.19 -5.70 -7.17
CA ARG A 272 -4.44 -6.65 -8.02
C ARG A 272 -5.31 -7.76 -8.60
N MET A 273 -6.24 -8.31 -7.83
CA MET A 273 -7.14 -9.34 -8.32
C MET A 273 -8.19 -8.80 -9.31
N GLU A 274 -8.54 -7.52 -9.22
CA GLU A 274 -9.40 -6.84 -10.20
C GLU A 274 -8.65 -6.60 -11.52
N ASP A 275 -7.38 -6.16 -11.45
CA ASP A 275 -6.55 -5.90 -12.63
C ASP A 275 -6.07 -7.20 -13.31
N ASP A 276 -5.82 -8.24 -12.51
CA ASP A 276 -5.27 -9.52 -12.93
C ASP A 276 -5.94 -10.67 -12.14
N HIS A 277 -6.99 -11.23 -12.70
CA HIS A 277 -7.73 -12.33 -12.09
C HIS A 277 -6.88 -13.59 -11.87
N ASP A 278 -5.73 -13.67 -12.54
CA ASP A 278 -4.78 -14.78 -12.40
C ASP A 278 -3.70 -14.53 -11.34
N PHE A 279 -3.72 -13.38 -10.67
CA PHE A 279 -2.70 -13.01 -9.68
C PHE A 279 -2.50 -14.07 -8.59
N VAL A 280 -3.56 -14.71 -8.12
CA VAL A 280 -3.52 -15.77 -7.10
C VAL A 280 -3.54 -17.19 -7.69
N ARG A 281 -3.55 -17.33 -9.03
CA ARG A 281 -3.63 -18.63 -9.70
C ARG A 281 -2.52 -19.57 -9.27
N GLY A 282 -2.92 -20.77 -8.80
CA GLY A 282 -2.01 -21.81 -8.36
C GLY A 282 -1.17 -21.47 -7.14
N LYS A 283 -1.49 -20.40 -6.39
CA LYS A 283 -0.81 -19.99 -5.18
C LYS A 283 -1.69 -20.28 -3.95
N THR A 284 -1.06 -20.47 -2.82
CA THR A 284 -1.76 -20.48 -1.52
C THR A 284 -1.93 -19.04 -1.04
N LEU A 285 -3.18 -18.62 -0.86
CA LEU A 285 -3.53 -17.29 -0.35
C LEU A 285 -3.84 -17.37 1.14
N VAL A 286 -3.14 -16.58 1.95
CA VAL A 286 -3.43 -16.36 3.36
C VAL A 286 -3.97 -14.94 3.54
N ILE A 287 -5.19 -14.81 4.06
CA ILE A 287 -5.80 -13.53 4.44
C ILE A 287 -5.74 -13.44 5.96
N ASP A 288 -4.79 -12.69 6.48
CA ASP A 288 -4.63 -12.47 7.92
C ASP A 288 -5.57 -11.36 8.41
N GLU A 289 -6.13 -11.52 9.60
CA GLU A 289 -7.16 -10.65 10.18
C GLU A 289 -8.38 -10.51 9.25
N GLY A 290 -8.94 -11.63 8.81
CA GLY A 290 -10.03 -11.72 7.83
C GLY A 290 -11.24 -10.84 8.12
N GLN A 291 -11.57 -10.59 9.41
CA GLN A 291 -12.63 -9.66 9.80
C GLN A 291 -12.38 -8.21 9.30
N LYS A 292 -11.11 -7.83 9.09
CA LYS A 292 -10.75 -6.52 8.54
C LYS A 292 -10.82 -6.48 7.01
N MET A 293 -10.81 -7.64 6.36
CA MET A 293 -10.99 -7.73 4.91
C MET A 293 -12.40 -7.27 4.49
N VAL A 294 -13.40 -7.44 5.35
CA VAL A 294 -14.76 -6.92 5.13
C VAL A 294 -14.74 -5.42 4.89
N LEU A 295 -14.04 -4.66 5.73
CA LEU A 295 -13.92 -3.21 5.57
C LEU A 295 -13.15 -2.83 4.29
N ALA A 296 -12.10 -3.58 3.96
CA ALA A 296 -11.34 -3.35 2.74
C ALA A 296 -12.20 -3.59 1.49
N LEU A 297 -13.00 -4.65 1.48
CA LEU A 297 -13.93 -4.97 0.39
C LEU A 297 -15.02 -3.90 0.25
N GLU A 298 -15.57 -3.45 1.35
CA GLU A 298 -16.54 -2.35 1.38
C GLU A 298 -15.95 -1.04 0.83
N GLN A 299 -14.75 -0.67 1.27
CA GLN A 299 -14.05 0.52 0.77
C GLN A 299 -13.69 0.39 -0.71
N PHE A 300 -13.27 -0.79 -1.15
CA PHE A 300 -12.94 -1.06 -2.55
C PHE A 300 -14.17 -0.97 -3.48
N SER A 301 -15.36 -1.29 -2.97
CA SER A 301 -16.63 -1.15 -3.71
C SER A 301 -17.08 0.30 -3.90
N ARG A 302 -16.42 1.25 -3.23
CA ARG A 302 -16.79 2.68 -3.23
C ARG A 302 -15.74 3.52 -3.96
N HIS A 303 -16.23 4.60 -4.57
CA HIS A 303 -15.38 5.65 -5.11
C HIS A 303 -15.78 7.00 -4.52
N GLN A 304 -14.82 7.92 -4.37
CA GLN A 304 -15.12 9.28 -3.92
C GLN A 304 -14.37 10.32 -4.74
N VAL A 305 -15.04 11.41 -5.01
CA VAL A 305 -14.47 12.59 -5.67
C VAL A 305 -14.57 13.78 -4.73
N ASN A 306 -13.44 14.44 -4.47
CA ASN A 306 -13.43 15.68 -3.72
C ASN A 306 -13.93 16.83 -4.61
N LEU A 307 -15.19 17.24 -4.39
CA LEU A 307 -15.84 18.28 -5.20
C LEU A 307 -15.22 19.65 -5.00
N THR A 308 -14.64 19.92 -3.85
CA THR A 308 -13.96 21.20 -3.58
C THR A 308 -12.68 21.31 -4.41
N VAL A 309 -11.88 20.26 -4.45
CA VAL A 309 -10.67 20.19 -5.28
C VAL A 309 -11.04 20.16 -6.76
N LEU A 310 -12.07 19.42 -7.13
CA LEU A 310 -12.59 19.37 -8.51
C LEU A 310 -12.94 20.76 -9.03
N LEU A 311 -13.68 21.57 -8.26
CA LEU A 311 -14.01 22.96 -8.63
C LEU A 311 -12.76 23.81 -8.79
N GLN A 312 -11.76 23.66 -7.93
CA GLN A 312 -10.48 24.40 -8.06
C GLN A 312 -9.74 24.02 -9.36
N HIS A 313 -9.71 22.74 -9.73
CA HIS A 313 -9.13 22.31 -11.00
C HIS A 313 -9.88 22.87 -12.21
N ILE A 314 -11.21 22.81 -12.20
CA ILE A 314 -12.04 23.37 -13.27
C ILE A 314 -11.77 24.87 -13.44
N HIS A 315 -11.76 25.65 -12.36
CA HIS A 315 -11.45 27.09 -12.40
C HIS A 315 -10.06 27.34 -13.02
N ARG A 316 -9.03 26.62 -12.58
CA ARG A 316 -7.69 26.77 -13.12
C ARG A 316 -7.64 26.50 -14.62
N ILE A 317 -8.33 25.47 -15.09
CA ILE A 317 -8.38 25.11 -16.49
C ILE A 317 -9.12 26.20 -17.28
N LEU A 318 -10.27 26.68 -16.84
CA LEU A 318 -11.03 27.74 -17.49
C LEU A 318 -10.23 29.06 -17.56
N ASP A 319 -9.51 29.41 -16.49
CA ASP A 319 -8.68 30.62 -16.44
C ASP A 319 -7.48 30.55 -17.42
N SER A 320 -6.98 29.36 -17.72
CA SER A 320 -5.86 29.18 -18.67
C SER A 320 -6.22 29.49 -20.12
N GLY A 321 -7.49 29.39 -20.47
CA GLY A 321 -8.01 29.74 -21.82
C GLY A 321 -7.47 28.86 -22.95
N SER A 322 -6.85 27.72 -22.66
CA SER A 322 -6.17 26.88 -23.65
C SER A 322 -7.08 25.82 -24.31
N GLN A 323 -8.36 25.73 -23.92
CA GLN A 323 -9.28 24.68 -24.37
C GLN A 323 -10.05 25.06 -25.64
N SER A 324 -10.58 24.03 -26.34
CA SER A 324 -11.57 24.20 -27.38
C SER A 324 -12.89 24.75 -26.80
N LEU A 325 -13.67 25.43 -27.62
CA LEU A 325 -14.99 25.97 -27.22
C LEU A 325 -15.92 24.86 -26.68
N LEU A 326 -15.84 23.64 -27.19
CA LEU A 326 -16.63 22.51 -26.72
C LEU A 326 -16.20 22.11 -25.31
N GLN A 327 -14.90 21.93 -25.08
CA GLN A 327 -14.36 21.57 -23.76
C GLN A 327 -14.62 22.65 -22.72
N GLN A 328 -14.50 23.92 -23.09
CA GLN A 328 -14.86 25.03 -22.23
C GLN A 328 -16.33 24.94 -21.77
N ARG A 329 -17.26 24.68 -22.67
CA ARG A 329 -18.69 24.54 -22.32
C ARG A 329 -18.97 23.32 -21.46
N LEU A 330 -18.29 22.20 -21.69
CA LEU A 330 -18.42 21.01 -20.86
C LEU A 330 -17.90 21.29 -19.44
N LEU A 331 -16.80 22.01 -19.29
CA LEU A 331 -16.24 22.40 -17.99
C LEU A 331 -17.16 23.38 -17.25
N GLU A 332 -17.72 24.37 -17.93
CA GLU A 332 -18.73 25.31 -17.39
C GLU A 332 -19.99 24.56 -16.90
N ASN A 333 -20.48 23.60 -17.69
CA ASN A 333 -21.57 22.72 -17.29
C ASN A 333 -21.22 21.89 -16.06
N LEU A 334 -20.06 21.24 -16.04
CA LEU A 334 -19.61 20.45 -14.91
C LEU A 334 -19.51 21.29 -13.62
N GLN A 335 -18.96 22.51 -13.74
CA GLN A 335 -18.88 23.47 -12.65
C GLN A 335 -20.29 23.82 -12.10
N PHE A 336 -21.24 24.06 -12.99
CA PHE A 336 -22.60 24.37 -12.60
C PHE A 336 -23.28 23.18 -11.88
N GLU A 337 -23.22 21.98 -12.44
CA GLU A 337 -23.83 20.77 -11.87
C GLU A 337 -23.22 20.44 -10.50
N VAL A 338 -21.89 20.52 -10.37
CA VAL A 338 -21.20 20.26 -9.10
C VAL A 338 -21.58 21.31 -8.05
N SER A 339 -21.63 22.59 -8.43
CA SER A 339 -22.03 23.67 -7.51
C SER A 339 -23.48 23.50 -7.05
N HIS A 340 -24.36 23.10 -7.95
CA HIS A 340 -25.76 22.81 -7.65
C HIS A 340 -25.89 21.63 -6.66
N LEU A 341 -25.17 20.55 -6.89
CA LEU A 341 -25.15 19.40 -5.98
C LEU A 341 -24.68 19.77 -4.57
N ILE A 342 -23.63 20.60 -4.46
CA ILE A 342 -23.13 21.07 -3.16
C ILE A 342 -24.20 21.91 -2.45
N GLN A 343 -24.90 22.80 -3.17
CA GLN A 343 -25.99 23.62 -2.61
C GLN A 343 -27.19 22.76 -2.17
N GLU A 344 -27.55 21.78 -2.98
CA GLU A 344 -28.64 20.85 -2.66
C GLU A 344 -28.33 20.01 -1.42
N HIS A 345 -27.07 19.53 -1.30
CA HIS A 345 -26.60 18.81 -0.12
C HIS A 345 -26.66 19.67 1.17
N GLN A 346 -26.45 20.98 1.08
CA GLN A 346 -26.62 21.86 2.23
C GLN A 346 -28.06 21.92 2.73
N GLN A 347 -29.03 21.79 1.82
CA GLN A 347 -30.45 21.81 2.16
C GLN A 347 -30.95 20.40 2.58
N PHE A 348 -30.37 19.34 1.97
CA PHE A 348 -30.78 17.96 2.15
C PHE A 348 -29.57 17.06 2.38
N PRO A 349 -28.94 17.07 3.57
CA PRO A 349 -27.67 16.38 3.83
C PRO A 349 -27.71 14.84 3.68
N GLN A 350 -28.88 14.24 3.82
CA GLN A 350 -29.04 12.78 3.74
C GLN A 350 -29.55 12.30 2.37
N LYS A 351 -29.64 13.20 1.37
CA LYS A 351 -30.14 12.84 0.06
C LYS A 351 -29.20 11.87 -0.64
N GLN A 352 -29.77 10.80 -1.13
CA GLN A 352 -29.11 9.83 -2.00
C GLN A 352 -29.61 10.02 -3.43
N TYR A 353 -28.74 9.69 -4.38
CA TYR A 353 -29.02 9.83 -5.80
C TYR A 353 -28.81 8.49 -6.50
N ASN A 354 -29.66 8.19 -7.46
CA ASN A 354 -29.40 7.13 -8.44
C ASN A 354 -28.77 7.70 -9.72
N ARG A 355 -28.32 6.83 -10.61
CA ARG A 355 -27.65 7.23 -11.85
C ARG A 355 -28.52 8.15 -12.73
N GLN A 356 -29.84 7.91 -12.80
CA GLN A 356 -30.73 8.74 -13.58
C GLN A 356 -30.85 10.19 -13.06
N GLN A 357 -30.77 10.37 -11.75
CA GLN A 357 -30.81 11.70 -11.13
C GLN A 357 -29.54 12.50 -11.38
N LEU A 358 -28.41 11.83 -11.62
CA LEU A 358 -27.12 12.43 -11.95
C LEU A 358 -26.77 12.33 -13.44
N ASP A 359 -27.72 11.96 -14.29
CA ASP A 359 -27.49 11.68 -15.71
C ASP A 359 -26.77 12.80 -16.44
N ARG A 360 -27.17 14.06 -16.24
CA ARG A 360 -26.52 15.23 -16.84
C ARG A 360 -25.07 15.37 -16.41
N LEU A 361 -24.80 15.24 -15.12
CA LEU A 361 -23.43 15.29 -14.59
C LEU A 361 -22.56 14.18 -15.18
N LEU A 362 -23.09 12.94 -15.17
CA LEU A 362 -22.36 11.77 -15.66
C LEU A 362 -22.15 11.81 -17.18
N GLN A 363 -23.12 12.35 -17.94
CA GLN A 363 -22.98 12.57 -19.37
C GLN A 363 -21.88 13.61 -19.64
N THR A 364 -21.91 14.76 -18.96
CA THR A 364 -20.87 15.78 -19.08
C THR A 364 -19.48 15.19 -18.79
N ILE A 365 -19.35 14.39 -17.73
CA ILE A 365 -18.10 13.70 -17.37
C ILE A 365 -17.68 12.73 -18.51
N SER A 366 -18.62 12.00 -19.12
CA SER A 366 -18.28 11.03 -20.18
C SER A 366 -17.73 11.69 -21.44
N GLU A 367 -18.16 12.91 -21.75
CA GLU A 367 -17.77 13.67 -22.94
C GLU A 367 -16.49 14.53 -22.73
N LEU A 368 -16.05 14.66 -21.46
CA LEU A 368 -14.84 15.40 -21.13
C LEU A 368 -13.59 14.68 -21.59
N GLU A 369 -12.70 15.44 -22.24
CA GLU A 369 -11.34 15.07 -22.62
C GLU A 369 -10.37 16.14 -22.09
N GLY A 370 -9.12 15.83 -21.85
CA GLY A 370 -8.12 16.85 -21.50
C GLY A 370 -7.18 16.49 -20.37
N GLU A 371 -6.89 17.42 -19.47
CA GLU A 371 -5.85 17.29 -18.44
C GLU A 371 -5.93 16.01 -17.63
N SER A 372 -4.80 15.35 -17.44
CA SER A 372 -4.69 14.03 -16.80
C SER A 372 -5.26 14.01 -15.40
N ASP A 373 -5.01 15.04 -14.58
CA ASP A 373 -5.43 15.08 -13.18
C ASP A 373 -6.95 15.12 -13.03
N LEU A 374 -7.63 15.95 -13.87
CA LEU A 374 -9.07 16.02 -13.90
C LEU A 374 -9.69 14.69 -14.35
N MET A 375 -9.09 14.09 -15.38
CA MET A 375 -9.56 12.82 -15.94
C MET A 375 -9.32 11.65 -14.97
N GLU A 376 -8.22 11.63 -14.23
CA GLU A 376 -7.95 10.65 -13.21
C GLU A 376 -9.00 10.68 -12.08
N MET A 377 -9.38 11.89 -11.64
CA MET A 377 -10.43 12.06 -10.62
C MET A 377 -11.80 11.58 -11.09
N LEU A 378 -12.14 11.78 -12.37
CA LEU A 378 -13.48 11.55 -12.91
C LEU A 378 -13.63 10.22 -13.66
N SER A 379 -12.54 9.60 -14.12
CA SER A 379 -12.57 8.38 -14.92
C SER A 379 -13.37 7.23 -14.30
N PRO A 380 -13.31 6.97 -12.98
CA PRO A 380 -14.13 5.94 -12.37
C PRO A 380 -15.64 6.18 -12.52
N LEU A 381 -16.08 7.43 -12.55
CA LEU A 381 -17.50 7.79 -12.73
C LEU A 381 -18.01 7.59 -14.16
N LYS A 382 -17.10 7.51 -15.15
CA LYS A 382 -17.44 7.22 -16.56
C LYS A 382 -17.99 5.80 -16.74
N THR A 383 -17.64 4.89 -15.86
CA THR A 383 -18.07 3.50 -15.95
C THR A 383 -19.52 3.32 -15.42
N PRO A 384 -20.29 2.37 -15.96
CA PRO A 384 -21.64 2.07 -15.45
C PRO A 384 -21.65 1.34 -14.10
N LEU A 385 -20.47 1.00 -13.54
CA LEU A 385 -20.33 0.20 -12.33
C LEU A 385 -20.99 0.84 -11.08
N TYR A 386 -20.97 2.17 -11.00
CA TYR A 386 -21.55 2.88 -9.85
C TYR A 386 -23.01 3.26 -10.12
N SER A 387 -23.89 2.92 -9.19
CA SER A 387 -25.34 3.14 -9.31
C SER A 387 -25.94 3.97 -8.20
N HIS A 388 -25.31 4.03 -7.04
CA HIS A 388 -25.76 4.78 -5.88
C HIS A 388 -24.76 5.88 -5.56
N PHE A 389 -25.26 7.10 -5.34
CA PHE A 389 -24.44 8.27 -5.09
C PHE A 389 -24.99 9.04 -3.89
N TRP A 390 -24.10 9.63 -3.11
CA TRP A 390 -24.45 10.54 -2.02
C TRP A 390 -23.29 11.52 -1.79
N LEU A 391 -23.58 12.59 -1.05
CA LEU A 391 -22.56 13.54 -0.66
C LEU A 391 -22.25 13.43 0.83
N GLU A 392 -20.99 13.62 1.17
CA GLU A 392 -20.55 13.77 2.55
C GLU A 392 -19.69 15.03 2.69
N THR A 393 -19.78 15.68 3.84
CA THR A 393 -19.01 16.88 4.13
C THR A 393 -18.15 16.64 5.37
N ASP A 394 -16.84 16.80 5.21
CA ASP A 394 -15.86 16.79 6.28
C ASP A 394 -15.39 18.21 6.61
N TYR A 395 -14.98 18.42 7.85
CA TYR A 395 -14.43 19.69 8.32
C TYR A 395 -12.97 19.51 8.68
N TYR A 396 -12.06 20.13 7.91
CA TYR A 396 -10.63 20.18 8.17
C TYR A 396 -10.24 21.60 8.59
N GLN A 397 -9.84 21.79 9.86
CA GLN A 397 -9.31 23.08 10.35
C GLN A 397 -10.13 24.30 9.86
N GLU A 398 -11.43 24.32 10.08
CA GLU A 398 -12.39 25.35 9.63
C GLU A 398 -12.73 25.35 8.11
N HIS A 399 -12.07 24.50 7.31
CA HIS A 399 -12.43 24.35 5.89
C HIS A 399 -13.43 23.22 5.69
N ARG A 400 -14.50 23.54 4.98
CA ARG A 400 -15.51 22.58 4.59
C ARG A 400 -15.11 21.91 3.28
N VAL A 401 -15.02 20.58 3.29
CA VAL A 401 -14.72 19.78 2.09
C VAL A 401 -15.88 18.85 1.82
N THR A 402 -16.44 18.93 0.62
CA THR A 402 -17.57 18.09 0.21
C THR A 402 -17.09 17.04 -0.79
N TYR A 403 -17.47 15.79 -0.55
CA TYR A 403 -17.17 14.64 -1.39
C TYR A 403 -18.44 14.11 -2.05
N LEU A 404 -18.38 13.83 -3.35
CA LEU A 404 -19.32 12.95 -4.02
C LEU A 404 -18.83 11.52 -3.84
N LYS A 405 -19.64 10.69 -3.19
CA LYS A 405 -19.38 9.27 -3.00
C LYS A 405 -20.25 8.45 -3.93
N ALA A 406 -19.69 7.38 -4.46
CA ALA A 406 -20.36 6.45 -5.35
C ALA A 406 -20.14 5.02 -4.86
N SER A 407 -21.16 4.18 -4.94
CA SER A 407 -21.05 2.74 -4.68
C SER A 407 -21.61 1.91 -5.82
N ARG A 408 -21.10 0.69 -5.95
CA ARG A 408 -21.66 -0.32 -6.86
C ARG A 408 -23.04 -0.76 -6.37
N GLN A 409 -23.87 -1.26 -7.26
CA GLN A 409 -25.21 -1.76 -6.93
C GLN A 409 -25.14 -3.03 -6.10
N GLU A 410 -24.21 -3.91 -6.44
CA GLU A 410 -24.00 -5.16 -5.76
C GLU A 410 -22.77 -5.02 -4.85
N LEU A 411 -22.88 -5.53 -3.64
CA LEU A 411 -21.71 -5.70 -2.77
C LEU A 411 -20.74 -6.63 -3.47
N LEU A 412 -19.47 -6.24 -3.50
CA LEU A 412 -18.44 -7.11 -4.04
C LEU A 412 -18.30 -8.31 -3.12
N GLU A 413 -18.39 -9.50 -3.70
CA GLU A 413 -18.14 -10.75 -3.04
C GLU A 413 -16.69 -11.16 -3.26
N LEU A 414 -15.99 -11.50 -2.20
CA LEU A 414 -14.62 -11.97 -2.29
C LEU A 414 -14.53 -13.27 -3.08
N SER A 415 -15.59 -14.08 -3.04
CA SER A 415 -15.74 -15.32 -3.83
C SER A 415 -15.43 -15.15 -5.31
N ALA A 416 -15.77 -14.01 -5.91
CA ALA A 416 -15.53 -13.73 -7.32
C ALA A 416 -14.04 -13.69 -7.70
N TYR A 417 -13.16 -13.40 -6.75
CA TYR A 417 -11.71 -13.21 -6.96
C TYR A 417 -10.86 -14.44 -6.60
N LEU A 418 -11.43 -15.45 -5.92
CA LEU A 418 -10.68 -16.56 -5.35
C LEU A 418 -10.59 -17.84 -6.21
N PRO A 419 -11.39 -18.07 -7.27
CA PRO A 419 -11.48 -19.39 -7.93
C PRO A 419 -10.18 -19.93 -8.51
N SER A 420 -9.20 -19.05 -8.77
CA SER A 420 -7.90 -19.45 -9.35
C SER A 420 -6.85 -19.85 -8.30
N ALA A 421 -7.07 -19.56 -7.01
CA ALA A 421 -6.14 -19.92 -5.95
C ALA A 421 -6.08 -21.44 -5.74
N GLN A 422 -4.89 -21.97 -5.43
CA GLN A 422 -4.70 -23.37 -5.08
C GLN A 422 -5.38 -23.68 -3.74
N LYS A 423 -5.18 -22.81 -2.75
CA LYS A 423 -5.77 -22.89 -1.43
C LYS A 423 -5.97 -21.48 -0.86
N VAL A 424 -7.08 -21.29 -0.17
CA VAL A 424 -7.35 -20.03 0.56
C VAL A 424 -7.51 -20.34 2.05
N ILE A 425 -6.72 -19.66 2.87
CA ILE A 425 -6.76 -19.73 4.32
C ILE A 425 -7.03 -18.34 4.86
N ILE A 426 -8.16 -18.16 5.54
CA ILE A 426 -8.52 -16.89 6.20
C ILE A 426 -8.26 -17.09 7.70
N VAL A 427 -7.42 -16.23 8.25
CA VAL A 427 -7.10 -16.24 9.68
C VAL A 427 -7.79 -15.05 10.35
N SER A 428 -8.57 -15.29 11.37
CA SER A 428 -9.34 -14.25 12.06
C SER A 428 -9.31 -14.43 13.56
N ALA A 429 -9.30 -13.35 14.31
CA ALA A 429 -9.46 -13.41 15.77
C ALA A 429 -10.90 -13.72 16.17
N THR A 430 -11.86 -13.33 15.34
CA THR A 430 -13.29 -13.57 15.53
C THR A 430 -13.88 -14.07 14.20
N ILE A 431 -14.71 -15.10 14.27
CA ILE A 431 -15.48 -15.60 13.12
C ILE A 431 -16.92 -15.10 13.22
N ASP A 432 -17.56 -15.28 14.37
CA ASP A 432 -18.94 -14.89 14.57
C ASP A 432 -19.05 -13.39 14.86
N VAL A 433 -19.91 -12.71 14.11
CA VAL A 433 -20.16 -11.26 14.23
C VAL A 433 -21.51 -11.00 14.90
N GLY A 434 -22.44 -11.91 14.78
CA GLY A 434 -23.78 -11.84 15.35
C GLY A 434 -24.42 -13.23 15.48
N PRO A 435 -25.67 -13.30 15.96
CA PRO A 435 -26.34 -14.59 16.20
C PRO A 435 -26.44 -15.48 14.95
N ASP A 436 -26.60 -14.89 13.78
CA ASP A 436 -26.82 -15.60 12.52
C ASP A 436 -25.92 -15.09 11.37
N VAL A 437 -24.87 -14.30 11.69
CA VAL A 437 -23.97 -13.68 10.69
C VAL A 437 -22.53 -13.86 11.13
N ASP A 438 -21.71 -14.32 10.23
CA ASP A 438 -20.28 -14.45 10.43
C ASP A 438 -19.44 -13.69 9.38
N VAL A 439 -18.13 -13.74 9.54
CA VAL A 439 -17.18 -13.06 8.63
C VAL A 439 -17.25 -13.64 7.22
N ALA A 440 -17.53 -14.95 7.05
CA ALA A 440 -17.65 -15.56 5.73
C ALA A 440 -18.86 -15.00 4.96
N ASP A 441 -20.01 -14.87 5.66
CA ASP A 441 -21.21 -14.27 5.07
C ASP A 441 -20.97 -12.83 4.61
N LEU A 442 -20.27 -12.03 5.44
CA LEU A 442 -19.93 -10.65 5.11
C LEU A 442 -18.92 -10.53 3.95
N LEU A 443 -18.13 -11.56 3.70
CA LEU A 443 -17.21 -11.65 2.57
C LEU A 443 -17.85 -12.24 1.31
N GLY A 444 -19.10 -12.68 1.35
CA GLY A 444 -19.79 -13.36 0.25
C GLY A 444 -19.16 -14.70 -0.08
N LEU A 445 -18.86 -15.52 0.94
CA LEU A 445 -18.23 -16.84 0.80
C LEU A 445 -19.23 -17.94 1.20
N ASP A 446 -19.69 -18.73 0.20
CA ASP A 446 -20.72 -19.74 0.41
C ASP A 446 -20.22 -21.06 1.05
N GLN A 447 -19.01 -21.49 0.70
CA GLN A 447 -18.46 -22.77 1.15
C GLN A 447 -17.15 -22.56 1.90
N VAL A 448 -17.29 -22.36 3.21
CA VAL A 448 -16.16 -22.12 4.11
C VAL A 448 -16.12 -23.16 5.23
N ARG A 449 -15.00 -23.83 5.36
CA ARG A 449 -14.73 -24.69 6.51
C ARG A 449 -14.20 -23.85 7.67
N LYS A 450 -14.97 -23.81 8.76
CA LYS A 450 -14.63 -23.03 9.96
C LYS A 450 -13.94 -23.92 10.97
N VAL A 451 -12.79 -23.48 11.46
CA VAL A 451 -11.98 -24.15 12.48
C VAL A 451 -11.74 -23.19 13.62
N SER A 452 -12.28 -23.49 14.79
CA SER A 452 -12.06 -22.70 16.01
C SER A 452 -11.05 -23.37 16.91
N LEU A 453 -9.99 -22.66 17.26
CA LEU A 453 -9.01 -23.12 18.23
C LEU A 453 -9.44 -22.71 19.65
N PRO A 454 -9.05 -23.50 20.69
CA PRO A 454 -9.34 -23.15 22.07
C PRO A 454 -8.79 -21.77 22.43
N MET A 455 -9.66 -20.91 22.95
CA MET A 455 -9.26 -19.59 23.45
C MET A 455 -8.99 -19.67 24.96
N ASP A 456 -7.97 -18.90 25.41
CA ASP A 456 -7.80 -18.68 26.83
C ASP A 456 -8.91 -17.77 27.35
N THR A 457 -9.61 -18.25 28.37
CA THR A 457 -10.41 -17.34 29.20
C THR A 457 -9.44 -16.45 29.96
N LEU A 458 -9.44 -15.17 29.68
CA LEU A 458 -8.61 -14.21 30.40
C LEU A 458 -9.18 -14.03 31.80
N PRO A 459 -8.49 -14.52 32.86
CA PRO A 459 -9.06 -14.54 34.22
C PRO A 459 -9.25 -13.14 34.81
N ASN A 460 -8.77 -12.09 34.17
CA ASN A 460 -8.78 -10.72 34.67
C ASN A 460 -9.64 -9.75 33.86
N GLN A 461 -10.50 -10.24 32.98
CA GLN A 461 -11.45 -9.36 32.27
C GLN A 461 -12.84 -9.53 32.91
N ALA A 462 -13.36 -8.42 33.45
CA ALA A 462 -14.75 -8.32 33.90
C ALA A 462 -15.46 -7.26 33.04
N ILE A 463 -16.61 -7.64 32.49
CA ILE A 463 -17.49 -6.70 31.81
C ILE A 463 -18.53 -6.26 32.81
N TRP A 464 -18.52 -5.00 33.19
CA TRP A 464 -19.53 -4.39 34.04
C TRP A 464 -20.59 -3.75 33.15
N ILE A 465 -21.78 -4.32 33.18
CA ILE A 465 -22.94 -3.73 32.48
C ILE A 465 -23.77 -2.99 33.52
N ASP A 466 -23.86 -1.68 33.43
CA ASP A 466 -24.76 -0.89 34.26
C ASP A 466 -26.20 -1.12 33.81
N GLN A 467 -26.92 -1.90 34.55
CA GLN A 467 -28.35 -2.23 34.29
C GLN A 467 -29.28 -1.05 34.68
N SER A 468 -28.75 -0.04 35.35
CA SER A 468 -29.53 1.16 35.72
C SER A 468 -29.61 2.20 34.60
N MET A 469 -28.76 2.08 33.55
CA MET A 469 -28.80 2.97 32.40
C MET A 469 -30.01 2.65 31.51
N PRO A 470 -30.82 3.66 31.14
CA PRO A 470 -31.88 3.46 30.16
C PRO A 470 -31.29 3.10 28.80
N MET A 471 -32.01 2.26 28.05
CA MET A 471 -31.58 1.90 26.69
C MET A 471 -31.46 3.15 25.83
N ILE A 472 -30.41 3.18 24.98
CA ILE A 472 -30.21 4.26 23.99
C ILE A 472 -31.50 4.37 23.12
N GLY A 473 -32.13 5.53 23.11
CA GLY A 473 -33.40 5.79 22.43
C GLY A 473 -34.64 5.85 23.32
N ILE A 474 -34.50 5.50 24.63
CA ILE A 474 -35.58 5.59 25.63
C ILE A 474 -35.28 6.65 26.71
N ALA A 475 -34.04 7.15 26.75
CA ALA A 475 -33.65 8.22 27.67
C ALA A 475 -34.34 9.51 27.23
N SER A 476 -35.28 10.02 28.03
CA SER A 476 -35.75 11.39 27.94
C SER A 476 -34.60 12.32 28.30
N GLU A 477 -34.44 13.43 27.59
CA GLU A 477 -33.55 14.53 27.97
C GLU A 477 -33.99 15.06 29.35
N GLU A 478 -33.38 14.60 30.43
CA GLU A 478 -33.36 15.21 31.75
C GLU A 478 -31.91 15.50 32.13
#